data_f7076f0dded8f81f9cdf53c1b7ff7578
#
_entry.id   f7076f0dded8f81f9cdf53c1b7ff7578
#
_cell.length_a   1.000
_cell.length_b   1.000
_cell.length_c   1.000
_cell.angle_alpha   90.00
_cell.angle_beta   90.00
_cell.angle_gamma   90.00
#
_symmetry.space_group_name_H-M   'P 1'
#
loop_
_entity.id
_entity.type
_entity.pdbx_description
1 polymer ?
#
loop_
_entity_poly.entity_id
_entity_poly.type
_entity_poly.pdbx_seq_one_letter_code
_entity_poly.pdbx_strand_id
1 'polypeptide(L)'
;MSINLIHAQKKDSLTHQLMEVNISETKQQTLQASKKTTTIDSLILERYNTSSLADLLSNQSAIHIKSYGNGNIATTSIRGGNASQTAVLWNGLNIQNPMLGQTDLSLLPTLLFQNISLEYGGGSTLNGSGAMGGSIQLRNTNAFNKGFATTLQVSAGSFNTKKIATAIQLSYKRISSNTRIYYATSLNNYSYNDTTDKVNSRKQIAHADYLTKGLLQELSFLVTPNHTINVRLWYNATHRNLPSYTNIISKQSQDDENLKVNADWNYNKRNLKSIIRFAYFKDGLNYTDSLANIYSKSIVNTIILESDNTYALKHHTFHIGANATSYKSGAITYDAIHTLNKLAFFAAYKLQIFQSKLNYNISIRKEFTNLTAIPFTGNTGIHYQIHKHLAAKLNANTSYRQPTLNDLYWNPGGNPNLKPEQAYELDGGLEFKFQKKNVSLLFEGTYFNRHTSNWIIWLPSINNYWMPQNIAQVYSRGTETKTELAFHHKEIVIKLIINTSYVLATNQASKSENDNSVGRQLIYTPRYAGQAGVYITYKKASLLFNQTYTGYRFTTTDNSSWLTPYYTANIKASYNYVVKKMSVEFFGSINNLFNKSYTVVSNRPMPLRNFEAGIVIKYFKK
;
A
#
# COMPACT_ATOMS: atom_id res chain seq x y z
N MET A 1 28.57 66.88 15.06
CA MET A 1 27.18 66.50 14.85
C MET A 1 27.18 65.36 13.80
N SER A 2 27.31 64.13 14.23
CA SER A 2 27.44 62.93 13.35
C SER A 2 26.19 62.09 13.49
N ILE A 3 25.41 62.00 12.41
CA ILE A 3 24.18 61.19 12.36
C ILE A 3 24.54 59.77 11.98
N ASN A 4 24.42 58.85 12.93
CA ASN A 4 24.53 57.41 12.68
C ASN A 4 23.20 56.90 12.14
N LEU A 5 23.17 56.53 10.85
CA LEU A 5 22.09 55.76 10.24
C LEU A 5 22.21 54.30 10.60
N ILE A 6 21.36 53.84 11.53
CA ILE A 6 21.20 52.45 11.85
C ILE A 6 20.36 51.79 10.75
N HIS A 7 21.01 51.05 9.85
CA HIS A 7 20.31 50.13 8.92
C HIS A 7 19.88 48.87 9.70
N ALA A 8 18.62 48.81 10.07
CA ALA A 8 18.01 47.56 10.55
C ALA A 8 17.85 46.64 9.36
N GLN A 9 18.76 45.68 9.21
CA GLN A 9 18.56 44.51 8.35
C GLN A 9 17.42 43.68 8.89
N LYS A 10 16.26 43.78 8.26
CA LYS A 10 15.14 42.83 8.45
C LYS A 10 15.60 41.46 7.99
N LYS A 11 15.94 40.60 8.94
CA LYS A 11 16.26 39.22 8.72
C LYS A 11 14.96 38.50 8.33
N ASP A 12 14.66 38.43 7.03
CA ASP A 12 13.62 37.55 6.49
C ASP A 12 14.07 36.12 6.67
N SER A 13 13.87 35.59 7.87
CA SER A 13 13.90 34.16 8.09
C SER A 13 12.62 33.57 7.48
N LEU A 14 12.67 33.21 6.21
CA LEU A 14 11.74 32.26 5.60
C LEU A 14 11.94 30.93 6.28
N THR A 15 11.43 30.78 7.49
CA THR A 15 11.16 29.49 8.06
C THR A 15 10.10 28.86 7.16
N HIS A 16 10.51 27.88 6.35
CA HIS A 16 9.57 26.90 5.82
C HIS A 16 8.87 26.28 7.03
N GLN A 17 7.70 26.79 7.40
CA GLN A 17 6.80 26.04 8.24
C GLN A 17 6.38 24.85 7.38
N LEU A 18 7.11 23.74 7.53
CA LEU A 18 6.62 22.43 7.16
C LEU A 18 5.22 22.35 7.78
N MET A 19 4.22 22.02 6.97
CA MET A 19 2.90 21.74 7.51
C MET A 19 3.10 20.76 8.66
N GLU A 20 2.62 21.11 9.86
CA GLU A 20 2.60 20.22 10.99
C GLU A 20 1.79 19.00 10.57
N VAL A 21 2.48 17.93 10.16
CA VAL A 21 1.86 16.67 9.83
C VAL A 21 1.49 16.07 11.17
N ASN A 22 0.24 16.22 11.57
CA ASN A 22 -0.34 15.45 12.66
C ASN A 22 -0.34 13.99 12.21
N ILE A 23 0.73 13.26 12.50
CA ILE A 23 0.83 11.83 12.26
C ILE A 23 -0.14 11.15 13.23
N SER A 24 -1.35 10.86 12.75
CA SER A 24 -2.25 10.02 13.53
C SER A 24 -1.74 8.59 13.43
N GLU A 25 -1.29 8.03 14.55
CA GLU A 25 -0.87 6.63 14.63
C GLU A 25 -2.00 5.69 14.20
N THR A 26 -1.64 4.58 13.54
CA THR A 26 -2.59 3.50 13.23
C THR A 26 -2.97 2.76 14.51
N LYS A 27 -4.08 2.01 14.50
CA LYS A 27 -4.41 1.08 15.60
C LYS A 27 -3.22 0.17 15.91
N GLN A 28 -2.55 -0.32 14.87
CA GLN A 28 -1.41 -1.23 15.02
C GLN A 28 -0.21 -0.52 15.64
N GLN A 29 0.15 0.68 15.19
CA GLN A 29 1.22 1.47 15.79
C GLN A 29 0.97 1.78 17.26
N THR A 30 -0.28 2.14 17.61
CA THR A 30 -0.65 2.44 18.99
C THR A 30 -0.66 1.20 19.87
N LEU A 31 -1.25 0.10 19.41
CA LEU A 31 -1.54 -1.09 20.21
C LEU A 31 -0.52 -2.22 20.05
N GLN A 32 0.28 -2.24 18.98
CA GLN A 32 1.24 -3.29 18.65
C GLN A 32 2.61 -2.69 18.27
N ALA A 33 3.16 -1.86 19.14
CA ALA A 33 4.45 -1.17 18.94
C ALA A 33 5.66 -2.12 18.72
N SER A 34 5.51 -3.41 19.03
CA SER A 34 6.50 -4.45 18.75
C SER A 34 6.65 -4.82 17.28
N LYS A 35 5.66 -4.51 16.43
CA LYS A 35 5.68 -4.83 15.00
C LYS A 35 6.49 -3.84 14.19
N LYS A 36 7.09 -4.36 13.11
CA LYS A 36 7.75 -3.50 12.12
C LYS A 36 6.71 -2.69 11.36
N THR A 37 6.91 -1.38 11.29
CA THR A 37 6.10 -0.46 10.50
C THR A 37 7.01 0.51 9.74
N THR A 38 6.75 0.71 8.47
CA THR A 38 7.46 1.69 7.64
C THR A 38 6.48 2.73 7.14
N THR A 39 6.62 3.97 7.58
CA THR A 39 5.86 5.11 7.03
C THR A 39 6.66 5.74 5.90
N ILE A 40 5.99 6.03 4.79
CA ILE A 40 6.59 6.76 3.67
C ILE A 40 6.76 8.23 4.09
N ASP A 41 7.96 8.75 3.89
CA ASP A 41 8.28 10.15 4.19
C ASP A 41 7.40 11.10 3.38
N SER A 42 6.86 12.15 4.01
CA SER A 42 5.94 13.08 3.38
C SER A 42 6.56 13.86 2.22
N LEU A 43 7.85 14.21 2.31
CA LEU A 43 8.57 14.89 1.22
C LEU A 43 8.73 13.96 0.01
N ILE A 44 8.96 12.67 0.25
CA ILE A 44 9.01 11.66 -0.80
C ILE A 44 7.61 11.44 -1.38
N LEU A 45 6.59 11.32 -0.55
CA LEU A 45 5.21 11.13 -0.99
C LEU A 45 4.77 12.24 -1.95
N GLU A 46 5.10 13.51 -1.66
CA GLU A 46 4.83 14.65 -2.55
C GLU A 46 5.47 14.51 -3.94
N ARG A 47 6.63 13.83 -4.04
CA ARG A 47 7.30 13.59 -5.33
C ARG A 47 6.60 12.55 -6.20
N TYR A 48 5.74 11.74 -5.61
CA TYR A 48 4.98 10.70 -6.29
C TYR A 48 3.49 11.06 -6.49
N ASN A 49 3.07 12.30 -6.26
CA ASN A 49 1.64 12.70 -6.31
C ASN A 49 0.88 12.29 -7.58
N THR A 50 1.55 12.24 -8.74
CA THR A 50 0.92 11.78 -10.00
C THR A 50 1.19 10.31 -10.31
N SER A 51 1.83 9.58 -9.40
CA SER A 51 2.14 8.16 -9.56
C SER A 51 1.06 7.30 -8.91
N SER A 52 1.02 6.02 -9.29
CA SER A 52 0.21 5.04 -8.59
C SER A 52 0.86 4.62 -7.27
N LEU A 53 0.07 4.02 -6.37
CA LEU A 53 0.58 3.40 -5.16
C LEU A 53 1.55 2.25 -5.47
N ALA A 54 1.34 1.53 -6.58
CA ALA A 54 2.25 0.50 -7.06
C ALA A 54 3.64 1.08 -7.38
N ASP A 55 3.70 2.20 -8.10
CA ASP A 55 4.96 2.88 -8.43
C ASP A 55 5.68 3.40 -7.19
N LEU A 56 4.94 4.02 -6.28
CA LEU A 56 5.50 4.50 -5.01
C LEU A 56 6.13 3.35 -4.23
N LEU A 57 5.39 2.26 -4.00
CA LEU A 57 5.84 1.16 -3.16
C LEU A 57 6.98 0.37 -3.80
N SER A 58 6.98 0.17 -5.11
CA SER A 58 8.09 -0.47 -5.81
C SER A 58 9.39 0.33 -5.73
N ASN A 59 9.29 1.66 -5.62
CA ASN A 59 10.45 2.56 -5.56
C ASN A 59 10.87 2.95 -4.13
N GLN A 60 10.02 2.77 -3.12
CA GLN A 60 10.27 3.27 -1.75
C GLN A 60 10.22 2.17 -0.68
N SER A 61 10.12 0.92 -1.09
CA SER A 61 10.13 -0.22 -0.17
C SER A 61 10.86 -1.43 -0.77
N ALA A 62 11.16 -2.44 0.04
CA ALA A 62 11.66 -3.73 -0.41
C ALA A 62 10.54 -4.76 -0.65
N ILE A 63 9.28 -4.31 -0.74
CA ILE A 63 8.14 -5.16 -1.05
C ILE A 63 8.15 -5.47 -2.56
N HIS A 64 7.95 -6.73 -2.91
CA HIS A 64 7.78 -7.08 -4.31
C HIS A 64 6.39 -6.69 -4.82
N ILE A 65 6.36 -5.81 -5.81
CA ILE A 65 5.15 -5.45 -6.55
C ILE A 65 5.09 -6.28 -7.83
N LYS A 66 4.11 -7.17 -7.90
CA LYS A 66 3.85 -8.00 -9.07
C LYS A 66 3.02 -7.18 -10.06
N SER A 67 3.68 -6.56 -11.05
CA SER A 67 3.06 -5.75 -12.09
C SER A 67 2.95 -6.55 -13.39
N TYR A 68 1.79 -6.47 -14.03
CA TYR A 68 1.50 -7.10 -15.32
C TYR A 68 1.73 -6.17 -16.52
N GLY A 69 2.48 -5.11 -16.34
CA GLY A 69 2.80 -4.08 -17.32
C GLY A 69 2.50 -2.68 -16.78
N ASN A 70 3.03 -1.65 -17.45
CA ASN A 70 2.76 -0.27 -17.07
C ASN A 70 1.25 0.04 -17.21
N GLY A 71 0.63 0.67 -16.22
CA GLY A 71 -0.81 0.96 -16.18
C GLY A 71 -1.73 -0.26 -16.00
N ASN A 72 -1.18 -1.47 -15.95
CA ASN A 72 -1.90 -2.71 -15.72
C ASN A 72 -1.97 -3.11 -14.25
N ILE A 73 -2.66 -4.24 -13.97
CA ILE A 73 -2.81 -4.79 -12.62
C ILE A 73 -1.46 -4.84 -11.91
N ALA A 74 -1.43 -4.32 -10.70
CA ALA A 74 -0.26 -4.37 -9.84
C ALA A 74 -0.66 -4.76 -8.40
N THR A 75 -0.09 -5.85 -7.91
CA THR A 75 -0.41 -6.42 -6.59
C THR A 75 0.83 -6.58 -5.73
N THR A 76 0.65 -6.71 -4.42
CA THR A 76 1.77 -6.86 -3.48
C THR A 76 2.03 -8.30 -3.10
N SER A 77 3.29 -8.57 -2.72
CA SER A 77 3.70 -9.76 -1.99
C SER A 77 4.58 -9.34 -0.81
N ILE A 78 4.09 -9.52 0.41
CA ILE A 78 4.82 -9.23 1.64
C ILE A 78 5.17 -10.54 2.33
N ARG A 79 6.47 -10.75 2.66
CA ARG A 79 6.99 -11.95 3.35
C ARG A 79 6.57 -13.27 2.67
N GLY A 80 6.54 -13.28 1.33
CA GLY A 80 6.13 -14.45 0.56
C GLY A 80 4.63 -14.73 0.56
N GLY A 81 3.81 -13.85 1.13
CA GLY A 81 2.34 -13.90 0.99
C GLY A 81 1.92 -13.47 -0.42
N ASN A 82 0.73 -13.89 -0.84
CA ASN A 82 0.12 -13.44 -2.08
C ASN A 82 -0.69 -12.13 -1.87
N ALA A 83 -1.28 -11.62 -2.95
CA ALA A 83 -2.04 -10.38 -2.93
C ALA A 83 -3.24 -10.41 -1.97
N SER A 84 -3.91 -11.56 -1.83
CA SER A 84 -5.06 -11.73 -0.95
C SER A 84 -4.68 -11.84 0.54
N GLN A 85 -3.40 -11.98 0.83
CA GLN A 85 -2.83 -12.01 2.17
C GLN A 85 -2.23 -10.67 2.63
N THR A 86 -2.38 -9.60 1.83
CA THR A 86 -1.96 -8.24 2.17
C THR A 86 -3.18 -7.33 2.19
N ALA A 87 -3.62 -6.92 3.39
CA ALA A 87 -4.75 -6.02 3.53
C ALA A 87 -4.38 -4.59 3.09
N VAL A 88 -5.32 -3.91 2.43
CA VAL A 88 -5.21 -2.47 2.12
C VAL A 88 -6.33 -1.74 2.84
N LEU A 89 -5.96 -0.80 3.72
CA LEU A 89 -6.93 -0.13 4.59
C LEU A 89 -6.99 1.37 4.27
N TRP A 90 -8.18 1.86 4.00
CA TRP A 90 -8.47 3.28 3.86
C TRP A 90 -9.12 3.81 5.14
N ASN A 91 -8.41 4.70 5.84
CA ASN A 91 -8.83 5.22 7.16
C ASN A 91 -9.24 4.10 8.16
N GLY A 92 -8.55 2.96 8.10
CA GLY A 92 -8.77 1.80 8.99
C GLY A 92 -9.78 0.77 8.48
N LEU A 93 -10.46 1.01 7.36
CA LEU A 93 -11.41 0.07 6.76
C LEU A 93 -10.76 -0.67 5.59
N ASN A 94 -10.90 -1.99 5.56
CA ASN A 94 -10.35 -2.82 4.48
C ASN A 94 -11.10 -2.56 3.17
N ILE A 95 -10.36 -2.21 2.10
CA ILE A 95 -10.90 -1.90 0.77
C ILE A 95 -10.58 -2.98 -0.28
N GLN A 96 -10.08 -4.15 0.13
CA GLN A 96 -9.88 -5.27 -0.79
C GLN A 96 -11.21 -5.69 -1.41
N ASN A 97 -11.20 -5.97 -2.71
CA ASN A 97 -12.38 -6.51 -3.38
C ASN A 97 -12.67 -7.92 -2.84
N PRO A 98 -13.83 -8.21 -2.25
CA PRO A 98 -14.11 -9.48 -1.61
C PRO A 98 -14.29 -10.65 -2.59
N MET A 99 -14.53 -10.38 -3.90
CA MET A 99 -14.56 -11.41 -4.93
C MET A 99 -13.15 -11.86 -5.30
N LEU A 100 -12.23 -10.91 -5.47
CA LEU A 100 -10.85 -11.18 -5.89
C LEU A 100 -9.89 -11.38 -4.71
N GLY A 101 -10.26 -10.92 -3.51
CA GLY A 101 -9.42 -10.94 -2.32
C GLY A 101 -8.21 -10.01 -2.39
N GLN A 102 -8.13 -9.12 -3.36
CA GLN A 102 -6.96 -8.27 -3.59
C GLN A 102 -7.36 -6.83 -3.93
N THR A 103 -6.40 -5.95 -3.81
CA THR A 103 -6.51 -4.56 -4.27
C THR A 103 -5.50 -4.34 -5.39
N ASP A 104 -5.96 -3.82 -6.51
CA ASP A 104 -5.07 -3.36 -7.58
C ASP A 104 -4.48 -2.00 -7.20
N LEU A 105 -3.19 -1.97 -6.90
CA LEU A 105 -2.48 -0.77 -6.48
C LEU A 105 -2.24 0.22 -7.63
N SER A 106 -2.38 -0.21 -8.88
CA SER A 106 -2.28 0.68 -10.05
C SER A 106 -3.45 1.66 -10.14
N LEU A 107 -4.60 1.29 -9.55
CA LEU A 107 -5.82 2.11 -9.51
C LEU A 107 -5.83 3.15 -8.38
N LEU A 108 -4.79 3.20 -7.54
CA LEU A 108 -4.72 4.05 -6.36
C LEU A 108 -3.69 5.17 -6.56
N PRO A 109 -4.09 6.38 -7.02
CA PRO A 109 -3.19 7.51 -7.10
C PRO A 109 -2.71 7.96 -5.72
N THR A 110 -1.42 8.21 -5.57
CA THR A 110 -0.82 8.60 -4.28
C THR A 110 -1.31 9.95 -3.77
N LEU A 111 -1.72 10.86 -4.68
CA LEU A 111 -2.32 12.16 -4.32
C LEU A 111 -3.49 12.03 -3.34
N LEU A 112 -4.25 10.93 -3.42
CA LEU A 112 -5.43 10.73 -2.57
C LEU A 112 -5.09 10.62 -1.08
N PHE A 113 -3.82 10.33 -0.73
CA PHE A 113 -3.42 9.99 0.63
C PHE A 113 -2.33 10.91 1.15
N GLN A 114 -2.47 11.39 2.38
CA GLN A 114 -1.47 12.22 3.05
C GLN A 114 -0.45 11.39 3.82
N ASN A 115 -0.84 10.19 4.22
CA ASN A 115 0.01 9.27 4.97
C ASN A 115 -0.17 7.85 4.44
N ILE A 116 0.94 7.21 4.08
CA ILE A 116 0.99 5.83 3.62
C ILE A 116 1.98 5.10 4.50
N SER A 117 1.54 4.03 5.14
CA SER A 117 2.41 3.18 5.94
C SER A 117 2.22 1.70 5.62
N LEU A 118 3.32 0.97 5.75
CA LEU A 118 3.41 -0.47 5.56
C LEU A 118 3.56 -1.11 6.94
N GLU A 119 2.70 -2.03 7.27
CA GLU A 119 2.75 -2.82 8.49
C GLU A 119 3.08 -4.26 8.10
N TYR A 120 4.17 -4.79 8.63
CA TYR A 120 4.68 -6.11 8.26
C TYR A 120 4.20 -7.18 9.23
N GLY A 121 3.95 -8.38 8.71
CA GLY A 121 3.50 -9.53 9.49
C GLY A 121 2.01 -9.56 9.80
N GLY A 122 1.56 -10.63 10.43
CA GLY A 122 0.14 -10.90 10.67
C GLY A 122 -0.55 -9.82 11.50
N GLY A 123 -1.57 -9.17 10.93
CA GLY A 123 -2.36 -8.09 11.52
C GLY A 123 -3.83 -8.43 11.75
N SER A 124 -4.22 -9.71 11.62
CA SER A 124 -5.63 -10.12 11.62
C SER A 124 -6.37 -9.81 12.91
N THR A 125 -5.71 -9.69 14.05
CA THR A 125 -6.34 -9.33 15.33
C THR A 125 -6.98 -7.94 15.31
N LEU A 126 -6.38 -6.99 14.59
CA LEU A 126 -6.90 -5.61 14.48
C LEU A 126 -7.59 -5.33 13.14
N ASN A 127 -7.08 -5.94 12.06
CA ASN A 127 -7.50 -5.62 10.68
C ASN A 127 -8.41 -6.69 10.05
N GLY A 128 -8.61 -7.86 10.69
CA GLY A 128 -9.44 -8.94 10.19
C GLY A 128 -8.76 -9.78 9.10
N SER A 129 -9.58 -10.39 8.25
CA SER A 129 -9.14 -11.27 7.15
C SER A 129 -8.22 -10.58 6.16
N GLY A 130 -7.25 -11.32 5.61
CA GLY A 130 -6.34 -10.85 4.55
C GLY A 130 -5.09 -10.13 5.06
N ALA A 131 -4.99 -9.80 6.35
CA ALA A 131 -3.79 -9.20 6.94
C ALA A 131 -2.80 -10.27 7.46
N MET A 132 -2.41 -11.23 6.62
CA MET A 132 -1.49 -12.32 6.99
C MET A 132 -0.03 -11.96 6.71
N GLY A 133 0.29 -11.44 5.55
CA GLY A 133 1.63 -10.99 5.18
C GLY A 133 1.97 -9.61 5.73
N GLY A 134 0.95 -8.78 5.85
CA GLY A 134 1.04 -7.39 6.30
C GLY A 134 -0.17 -6.58 5.88
N SER A 135 -0.09 -5.26 6.10
CA SER A 135 -1.11 -4.33 5.64
C SER A 135 -0.51 -3.02 5.11
N ILE A 136 -1.24 -2.39 4.19
CA ILE A 136 -0.97 -1.05 3.68
C ILE A 136 -2.03 -0.12 4.26
N GLN A 137 -1.61 0.90 4.99
CA GLN A 137 -2.49 1.88 5.61
C GLN A 137 -2.49 3.16 4.77
N LEU A 138 -3.66 3.57 4.29
CA LEU A 138 -3.89 4.77 3.50
C LEU A 138 -4.72 5.74 4.34
N ARG A 139 -4.16 6.90 4.68
CA ARG A 139 -4.78 7.80 5.65
C ARG A 139 -4.74 9.25 5.22
N ASN A 140 -5.76 9.96 5.64
CA ASN A 140 -5.84 11.41 5.58
C ASN A 140 -6.13 11.96 6.97
N THR A 141 -5.54 13.11 7.26
CA THR A 141 -5.78 13.85 8.50
C THR A 141 -6.45 15.17 8.18
N ASN A 142 -7.45 15.52 8.96
CA ASN A 142 -8.14 16.79 8.83
C ASN A 142 -7.57 17.78 9.84
N ALA A 143 -7.31 19.00 9.39
CA ALA A 143 -6.84 20.09 10.24
C ALA A 143 -7.86 21.22 10.18
N PHE A 144 -8.23 21.75 11.36
CA PHE A 144 -9.11 22.92 11.46
C PHE A 144 -8.28 24.20 11.57
N ASN A 145 -8.88 25.33 11.15
CA ASN A 145 -8.31 26.67 11.27
C ASN A 145 -6.96 26.87 10.54
N LYS A 146 -6.79 26.18 9.39
CA LYS A 146 -5.57 26.30 8.55
C LYS A 146 -5.74 27.21 7.34
N GLY A 147 -6.95 27.76 7.10
CA GLY A 147 -7.25 28.61 5.96
C GLY A 147 -7.49 27.84 4.67
N PHE A 148 -7.09 28.42 3.54
CA PHE A 148 -7.24 27.88 2.20
C PHE A 148 -5.89 27.47 1.64
N ALA A 149 -5.81 26.25 1.10
CA ALA A 149 -4.66 25.77 0.35
C ALA A 149 -5.13 25.03 -0.90
N THR A 150 -4.40 25.22 -2.00
CA THR A 150 -4.66 24.45 -3.23
C THR A 150 -3.34 24.03 -3.86
N THR A 151 -3.37 22.88 -4.49
CA THR A 151 -2.28 22.32 -5.29
C THR A 151 -2.85 21.90 -6.62
N LEU A 152 -2.28 22.38 -7.72
CA LEU A 152 -2.55 21.92 -9.08
C LEU A 152 -1.26 21.34 -9.62
N GLN A 153 -1.32 20.13 -10.14
CA GLN A 153 -0.21 19.48 -10.82
C GLN A 153 -0.64 19.05 -12.23
N VAL A 154 0.19 19.41 -13.21
CA VAL A 154 0.02 19.00 -14.61
C VAL A 154 1.34 18.40 -15.06
N SER A 155 1.29 17.23 -15.70
CA SER A 155 2.48 16.62 -16.28
C SER A 155 2.18 15.93 -17.61
N ALA A 156 3.22 15.83 -18.42
CA ALA A 156 3.23 15.07 -19.68
C ALA A 156 4.48 14.18 -19.72
N GLY A 157 4.36 13.05 -20.39
CA GLY A 157 5.45 12.09 -20.43
C GLY A 157 5.45 11.24 -21.70
N SER A 158 6.39 10.32 -21.75
CA SER A 158 6.50 9.31 -22.80
C SER A 158 5.18 8.55 -22.97
N PHE A 159 4.98 7.96 -24.14
CA PHE A 159 3.79 7.18 -24.50
C PHE A 159 2.50 8.00 -24.52
N ASN A 160 2.61 9.29 -24.86
CA ASN A 160 1.52 10.27 -24.81
C ASN A 160 0.79 10.31 -23.45
N THR A 161 1.54 10.11 -22.37
CA THR A 161 1.00 10.17 -21.03
C THR A 161 0.69 11.61 -20.65
N LYS A 162 -0.52 11.88 -20.16
CA LYS A 162 -0.97 13.18 -19.66
C LYS A 162 -1.65 12.98 -18.32
N LYS A 163 -1.28 13.80 -17.32
CA LYS A 163 -1.83 13.71 -15.97
C LYS A 163 -2.19 15.10 -15.46
N ILE A 164 -3.33 15.19 -14.81
CA ILE A 164 -3.80 16.38 -14.09
C ILE A 164 -4.25 15.91 -12.71
N ALA A 165 -3.77 16.58 -11.68
CA ALA A 165 -4.13 16.29 -10.31
C ALA A 165 -4.32 17.60 -9.54
N THR A 166 -5.38 17.70 -8.76
CA THR A 166 -5.62 18.87 -7.92
C THR A 166 -6.04 18.45 -6.51
N ALA A 167 -5.57 19.19 -5.53
CA ALA A 167 -5.99 19.09 -4.16
C ALA A 167 -6.39 20.48 -3.65
N ILE A 168 -7.60 20.60 -3.11
CA ILE A 168 -8.15 21.83 -2.56
C ILE A 168 -8.48 21.57 -1.10
N GLN A 169 -7.89 22.35 -0.21
CA GLN A 169 -8.16 22.32 1.22
C GLN A 169 -8.77 23.65 1.65
N LEU A 170 -9.93 23.57 2.27
CA LEU A 170 -10.58 24.68 2.95
C LEU A 170 -10.77 24.31 4.42
N SER A 171 -10.20 25.10 5.31
CA SER A 171 -10.24 24.80 6.74
C SER A 171 -10.55 26.06 7.54
N TYR A 172 -11.71 26.05 8.16
CA TYR A 172 -12.17 27.10 9.06
C TYR A 172 -12.25 26.57 10.51
N LYS A 173 -12.72 27.39 11.45
CA LYS A 173 -12.70 27.07 12.89
C LYS A 173 -13.26 25.67 13.22
N ARG A 174 -14.40 25.29 12.62
CA ARG A 174 -15.12 24.05 12.92
C ARG A 174 -15.36 23.15 11.72
N ILE A 175 -14.96 23.59 10.52
CA ILE A 175 -15.21 22.87 9.27
C ILE A 175 -13.89 22.72 8.53
N SER A 176 -13.61 21.54 8.03
CA SER A 176 -12.53 21.25 7.11
C SER A 176 -13.06 20.49 5.92
N SER A 177 -12.71 20.92 4.72
CA SER A 177 -13.03 20.29 3.45
C SER A 177 -11.75 20.03 2.69
N ASN A 178 -11.55 18.78 2.24
CA ASN A 178 -10.44 18.38 1.37
C ASN A 178 -11.02 17.73 0.12
N THR A 179 -10.79 18.33 -1.03
CA THR A 179 -11.19 17.82 -2.34
C THR A 179 -9.95 17.44 -3.13
N ARG A 180 -9.89 16.23 -3.65
CA ARG A 180 -8.80 15.77 -4.53
C ARG A 180 -9.41 15.19 -5.79
N ILE A 181 -8.93 15.66 -6.93
CA ILE A 181 -9.39 15.23 -8.25
C ILE A 181 -8.16 14.83 -9.05
N TYR A 182 -8.26 13.75 -9.79
CA TYR A 182 -7.21 13.31 -10.70
C TYR A 182 -7.77 12.80 -12.01
N TYR A 183 -6.95 12.96 -13.03
CA TYR A 183 -7.18 12.46 -14.37
C TYR A 183 -5.85 12.06 -14.96
N ALA A 184 -5.76 10.87 -15.53
CA ALA A 184 -4.56 10.41 -16.23
C ALA A 184 -4.95 9.57 -17.44
N THR A 185 -4.26 9.78 -18.56
CA THR A 185 -4.42 8.99 -19.77
C THR A 185 -3.07 8.73 -20.42
N SER A 186 -2.95 7.62 -21.11
CA SER A 186 -1.74 7.25 -21.86
C SER A 186 -2.09 6.30 -23.00
N LEU A 187 -1.45 6.43 -24.15
CA LEU A 187 -1.44 5.40 -25.18
C LEU A 187 -0.65 4.17 -24.73
N ASN A 188 0.27 4.36 -23.78
CA ASN A 188 1.05 3.31 -23.14
C ASN A 188 1.75 2.35 -24.12
N ASN A 189 2.03 2.83 -25.33
CA ASN A 189 2.63 2.11 -26.45
C ASN A 189 4.16 2.06 -26.37
N TYR A 190 4.70 1.66 -25.22
CA TYR A 190 6.14 1.65 -25.00
C TYR A 190 6.88 0.59 -25.83
N SER A 191 8.16 0.87 -26.10
CA SER A 191 9.06 -0.10 -26.72
C SER A 191 9.65 -1.05 -25.68
N TYR A 192 9.84 -2.29 -26.11
CA TYR A 192 10.52 -3.35 -25.34
C TYR A 192 11.39 -4.20 -26.27
N ASN A 193 12.35 -4.94 -25.71
CA ASN A 193 13.11 -5.93 -26.44
C ASN A 193 12.41 -7.29 -26.30
N ASP A 194 12.06 -7.90 -27.43
CA ASP A 194 11.44 -9.22 -27.44
C ASP A 194 12.52 -10.29 -27.27
N THR A 195 12.57 -10.89 -26.07
CA THR A 195 13.55 -11.94 -25.76
C THR A 195 13.10 -13.33 -26.23
N THR A 196 11.90 -13.47 -26.78
CA THR A 196 11.43 -14.72 -27.40
C THR A 196 11.87 -14.85 -28.84
N ASP A 197 12.29 -13.74 -29.44
CA ASP A 197 12.85 -13.65 -30.77
C ASP A 197 14.37 -13.84 -30.69
N LYS A 198 14.92 -14.73 -31.53
CA LYS A 198 16.40 -14.98 -31.63
C LYS A 198 17.21 -13.72 -31.94
N VAL A 199 16.60 -12.71 -32.55
CA VAL A 199 17.23 -11.43 -32.96
C VAL A 199 17.14 -10.37 -31.87
N ASN A 200 16.44 -10.63 -30.74
CA ASN A 200 16.15 -9.62 -29.73
C ASN A 200 15.56 -8.32 -30.32
N SER A 201 14.63 -8.45 -31.25
CA SER A 201 14.07 -7.30 -31.96
C SER A 201 13.37 -6.33 -31.02
N ARG A 202 13.54 -5.04 -31.33
CA ARG A 202 12.80 -3.99 -30.60
C ARG A 202 11.37 -3.93 -31.15
N LYS A 203 10.40 -4.20 -30.28
CA LYS A 203 8.96 -4.14 -30.59
C LYS A 203 8.28 -3.05 -29.78
N GLN A 204 7.07 -2.71 -30.17
CA GLN A 204 6.21 -1.76 -29.45
C GLN A 204 5.00 -2.51 -28.91
N ILE A 205 4.64 -2.26 -27.65
CA ILE A 205 3.44 -2.82 -27.08
C ILE A 205 2.20 -2.20 -27.75
N ALA A 206 1.21 -3.00 -28.05
CA ALA A 206 -0.06 -2.57 -28.61
C ALA A 206 -1.20 -2.88 -27.64
N HIS A 207 -2.33 -2.18 -27.79
CA HIS A 207 -3.53 -2.41 -26.98
C HIS A 207 -3.26 -2.35 -25.47
N ALA A 208 -2.64 -1.25 -25.04
CA ALA A 208 -2.23 -1.05 -23.64
C ALA A 208 -2.65 0.31 -23.08
N ASP A 209 -3.39 1.08 -23.84
CA ASP A 209 -3.87 2.41 -23.45
C ASP A 209 -4.79 2.33 -22.24
N TYR A 210 -4.77 3.41 -21.46
CA TYR A 210 -5.64 3.53 -20.30
C TYR A 210 -6.09 4.97 -20.08
N LEU A 211 -7.23 5.07 -19.40
CA LEU A 211 -7.78 6.30 -18.86
C LEU A 211 -8.23 6.04 -17.43
N THR A 212 -7.74 6.84 -16.48
CA THR A 212 -8.20 6.79 -15.09
C THR A 212 -8.60 8.18 -14.62
N LYS A 213 -9.68 8.25 -13.85
CA LYS A 213 -10.19 9.49 -13.27
C LYS A 213 -10.83 9.22 -11.91
N GLY A 214 -10.83 10.22 -11.05
CA GLY A 214 -11.48 10.06 -9.76
C GLY A 214 -11.51 11.33 -8.93
N LEU A 215 -12.29 11.23 -7.87
CA LEU A 215 -12.57 12.28 -6.90
C LEU A 215 -12.52 11.68 -5.49
N LEU A 216 -11.82 12.32 -4.57
CA LEU A 216 -11.97 12.12 -3.14
C LEU A 216 -12.41 13.43 -2.50
N GLN A 217 -13.57 13.42 -1.86
CA GLN A 217 -14.09 14.51 -1.05
C GLN A 217 -14.12 14.07 0.41
N GLU A 218 -13.51 14.87 1.28
CA GLU A 218 -13.51 14.65 2.72
C GLU A 218 -14.03 15.91 3.43
N LEU A 219 -15.04 15.75 4.25
CA LEU A 219 -15.63 16.78 5.09
C LEU A 219 -15.46 16.41 6.55
N SER A 220 -15.08 17.37 7.37
CA SER A 220 -14.94 17.21 8.82
C SER A 220 -15.57 18.36 9.56
N PHE A 221 -16.33 18.01 10.58
CA PHE A 221 -17.07 18.94 11.42
C PHE A 221 -16.65 18.76 12.87
N LEU A 222 -16.05 19.80 13.45
CA LEU A 222 -15.76 19.87 14.88
C LEU A 222 -17.05 20.36 15.60
N VAL A 223 -17.89 19.41 15.97
CA VAL A 223 -19.20 19.69 16.62
C VAL A 223 -18.99 20.34 17.98
N THR A 224 -18.10 19.75 18.78
CA THR A 224 -17.58 20.30 20.04
C THR A 224 -16.09 20.01 20.14
N PRO A 225 -15.36 20.56 21.11
CA PRO A 225 -13.93 20.23 21.29
C PRO A 225 -13.64 18.73 21.41
N ASN A 226 -14.63 17.93 21.83
CA ASN A 226 -14.47 16.49 22.05
C ASN A 226 -15.13 15.64 20.93
N HIS A 227 -15.95 16.21 20.07
CA HIS A 227 -16.74 15.47 19.07
C HIS A 227 -16.41 15.95 17.66
N THR A 228 -15.97 15.04 16.81
CA THR A 228 -15.71 15.30 15.38
C THR A 228 -16.51 14.30 14.55
N ILE A 229 -17.18 14.79 13.51
CA ILE A 229 -17.83 13.96 12.49
C ILE A 229 -17.05 14.12 11.20
N ASN A 230 -16.72 13.02 10.56
CA ASN A 230 -16.08 13.00 9.25
C ASN A 230 -16.97 12.26 8.26
N VAL A 231 -17.10 12.79 7.06
CA VAL A 231 -17.79 12.15 5.92
C VAL A 231 -16.84 12.17 4.73
N ARG A 232 -16.69 11.03 4.07
CA ARG A 232 -15.78 10.88 2.94
C ARG A 232 -16.49 10.17 1.80
N LEU A 233 -16.28 10.66 0.60
CA LEU A 233 -16.73 10.07 -0.64
C LEU A 233 -15.53 9.91 -1.56
N TRP A 234 -15.29 8.71 -2.03
CA TRP A 234 -14.25 8.39 -2.99
C TRP A 234 -14.86 7.65 -4.19
N TYR A 235 -14.73 8.27 -5.35
CA TYR A 235 -15.13 7.70 -6.63
C TYR A 235 -13.90 7.56 -7.52
N ASN A 236 -13.74 6.42 -8.18
CA ASN A 236 -12.77 6.24 -9.24
C ASN A 236 -13.33 5.37 -10.37
N ALA A 237 -12.96 5.74 -11.60
CA ALA A 237 -13.25 4.96 -12.79
C ALA A 237 -11.96 4.83 -13.62
N THR A 238 -11.71 3.62 -14.11
CA THR A 238 -10.57 3.30 -14.97
C THR A 238 -11.03 2.43 -16.12
N HIS A 239 -10.75 2.86 -17.34
CA HIS A 239 -10.78 2.02 -18.52
C HIS A 239 -9.36 1.68 -18.91
N ARG A 240 -9.06 0.42 -19.21
CA ARG A 240 -7.75 -0.02 -19.71
C ARG A 240 -7.88 -1.16 -20.71
N ASN A 241 -7.11 -1.07 -21.75
CA ASN A 241 -6.84 -2.17 -22.63
C ASN A 241 -5.72 -3.04 -22.04
N LEU A 242 -5.85 -4.35 -22.16
CA LEU A 242 -4.91 -5.32 -21.60
C LEU A 242 -4.02 -5.84 -22.73
N PRO A 243 -2.73 -5.48 -22.74
CA PRO A 243 -1.83 -5.86 -23.82
C PRO A 243 -1.63 -7.37 -23.89
N SER A 244 -1.36 -7.85 -25.09
CA SER A 244 -1.06 -9.26 -25.36
C SER A 244 0.23 -9.73 -24.68
N TYR A 245 0.36 -11.04 -24.56
CA TYR A 245 1.65 -11.70 -24.49
C TYR A 245 2.43 -11.41 -25.79
N THR A 246 3.76 -11.44 -25.74
CA THR A 246 4.66 -10.98 -26.79
C THR A 246 4.35 -11.41 -28.22
N ASN A 247 3.64 -12.51 -28.42
CA ASN A 247 3.34 -13.07 -29.76
C ASN A 247 1.84 -13.28 -30.05
N ILE A 248 0.95 -12.76 -29.19
CA ILE A 248 -0.49 -12.97 -29.31
C ILE A 248 -1.18 -11.61 -29.44
N ILE A 249 -2.10 -11.46 -30.37
CA ILE A 249 -2.95 -10.26 -30.48
C ILE A 249 -3.94 -10.31 -29.32
N SER A 250 -4.05 -9.23 -28.54
CA SER A 250 -5.07 -9.06 -27.50
C SER A 250 -6.11 -8.06 -27.98
N LYS A 251 -7.37 -8.34 -27.65
CA LYS A 251 -8.48 -7.36 -27.68
C LYS A 251 -9.23 -7.36 -26.34
N GLN A 252 -8.48 -7.60 -25.29
CA GLN A 252 -9.00 -7.62 -23.93
C GLN A 252 -9.06 -6.19 -23.37
N SER A 253 -10.15 -5.86 -22.70
CA SER A 253 -10.31 -4.60 -21.98
C SER A 253 -10.92 -4.83 -20.60
N GLN A 254 -10.68 -3.89 -19.71
CA GLN A 254 -11.24 -3.90 -18.37
C GLN A 254 -11.68 -2.50 -17.97
N ASP A 255 -12.91 -2.42 -17.44
CA ASP A 255 -13.45 -1.23 -16.79
C ASP A 255 -13.62 -1.50 -15.31
N ASP A 256 -13.02 -0.65 -14.48
CA ASP A 256 -13.18 -0.64 -13.03
C ASP A 256 -13.97 0.62 -12.64
N GLU A 257 -15.06 0.47 -11.92
CA GLU A 257 -15.84 1.59 -11.37
C GLU A 257 -16.14 1.35 -9.90
N ASN A 258 -15.61 2.24 -9.04
CA ASN A 258 -15.68 2.07 -7.60
C ASN A 258 -16.21 3.33 -6.94
N LEU A 259 -17.16 3.16 -6.02
CA LEU A 259 -17.68 4.20 -5.14
C LEU A 259 -17.52 3.76 -3.69
N LYS A 260 -16.88 4.58 -2.88
CA LYS A 260 -16.71 4.32 -1.44
C LYS A 260 -17.18 5.53 -0.65
N VAL A 261 -18.14 5.31 0.24
CA VAL A 261 -18.63 6.29 1.19
C VAL A 261 -18.29 5.82 2.59
N ASN A 262 -17.79 6.72 3.40
CA ASN A 262 -17.44 6.44 4.79
C ASN A 262 -17.86 7.62 5.66
N ALA A 263 -18.50 7.35 6.78
CA ALA A 263 -18.81 8.33 7.82
C ALA A 263 -18.31 7.82 9.16
N ASP A 264 -17.65 8.67 9.93
CA ASP A 264 -17.25 8.33 11.29
C ASP A 264 -17.52 9.47 12.27
N TRP A 265 -17.96 9.08 13.45
CA TRP A 265 -18.05 9.93 14.63
C TRP A 265 -16.90 9.59 15.58
N ASN A 266 -16.12 10.60 15.95
CA ASN A 266 -15.00 10.49 16.87
C ASN A 266 -15.30 11.27 18.14
N TYR A 267 -15.24 10.59 19.27
CA TYR A 267 -15.26 11.18 20.59
C TYR A 267 -13.89 11.05 21.25
N ASN A 268 -13.35 12.15 21.74
CA ASN A 268 -12.06 12.18 22.41
C ASN A 268 -12.12 13.10 23.62
N LYS A 269 -12.17 12.52 24.80
CA LYS A 269 -12.19 13.29 26.07
C LYS A 269 -11.35 12.60 27.12
N ARG A 270 -10.34 13.32 27.65
CA ARG A 270 -9.42 12.79 28.65
C ARG A 270 -8.79 11.46 28.21
N ASN A 271 -9.17 10.39 28.89
CA ASN A 271 -8.63 9.05 28.72
C ASN A 271 -9.40 8.17 27.74
N LEU A 272 -10.59 8.62 27.30
CA LEU A 272 -11.48 7.85 26.44
C LEU A 272 -11.47 8.40 25.02
N LYS A 273 -11.18 7.52 24.08
CA LYS A 273 -11.34 7.75 22.66
C LYS A 273 -12.29 6.70 22.09
N SER A 274 -13.41 7.14 21.50
CA SER A 274 -14.39 6.25 20.86
C SER A 274 -14.57 6.67 19.40
N ILE A 275 -14.67 5.69 18.51
CA ILE A 275 -14.92 5.91 17.09
C ILE A 275 -16.03 4.95 16.66
N ILE A 276 -17.09 5.50 16.07
CA ILE A 276 -18.11 4.71 15.38
C ILE A 276 -17.99 5.03 13.89
N ARG A 277 -17.91 3.98 13.05
CA ARG A 277 -17.78 4.09 11.61
C ARG A 277 -18.91 3.39 10.90
N PHE A 278 -19.42 4.03 9.88
CA PHE A 278 -20.30 3.43 8.87
C PHE A 278 -19.63 3.57 7.51
N ALA A 279 -19.68 2.52 6.68
CA ALA A 279 -19.22 2.61 5.31
C ALA A 279 -20.10 1.82 4.36
N TYR A 280 -20.21 2.35 3.13
CA TYR A 280 -20.78 1.69 1.98
C TYR A 280 -19.78 1.72 0.82
N PHE A 281 -19.44 0.56 0.27
CA PHE A 281 -18.58 0.44 -0.91
C PHE A 281 -19.35 -0.29 -2.01
N LYS A 282 -19.19 0.21 -3.23
CA LYS A 282 -19.65 -0.45 -4.45
C LYS A 282 -18.45 -0.60 -5.37
N ASP A 283 -18.05 -1.84 -5.61
CA ASP A 283 -16.94 -2.18 -6.51
C ASP A 283 -17.51 -2.89 -7.73
N GLY A 284 -17.33 -2.31 -8.91
CA GLY A 284 -17.75 -2.83 -10.21
C GLY A 284 -16.55 -3.13 -11.10
N LEU A 285 -16.58 -4.26 -11.79
CA LEU A 285 -15.58 -4.68 -12.77
C LEU A 285 -16.28 -5.28 -13.98
N ASN A 286 -15.96 -4.77 -15.17
CA ASN A 286 -16.33 -5.35 -16.44
C ASN A 286 -15.06 -5.79 -17.17
N TYR A 287 -14.99 -7.04 -17.60
CA TYR A 287 -13.92 -7.58 -18.41
C TYR A 287 -14.50 -8.06 -19.73
N THR A 288 -13.85 -7.72 -20.82
CA THR A 288 -14.24 -8.12 -22.17
C THR A 288 -13.03 -8.68 -22.93
N ASP A 289 -13.19 -9.81 -23.59
CA ASP A 289 -12.28 -10.35 -24.59
C ASP A 289 -13.07 -10.64 -25.87
N SER A 290 -12.98 -9.74 -26.84
CA SER A 290 -13.76 -9.86 -28.07
C SER A 290 -13.25 -10.95 -29.03
N LEU A 291 -12.00 -11.42 -28.87
CA LEU A 291 -11.47 -12.55 -29.64
C LEU A 291 -11.97 -13.89 -29.11
N ALA A 292 -12.05 -14.01 -27.78
CA ALA A 292 -12.54 -15.22 -27.13
C ALA A 292 -14.07 -15.19 -26.92
N ASN A 293 -14.74 -14.11 -27.29
CA ASN A 293 -16.17 -13.86 -27.05
C ASN A 293 -16.52 -13.99 -25.53
N ILE A 294 -15.63 -13.49 -24.66
CA ILE A 294 -15.82 -13.50 -23.22
C ILE A 294 -16.29 -12.12 -22.78
N TYR A 295 -17.37 -12.10 -22.00
CA TYR A 295 -17.85 -10.93 -21.29
C TYR A 295 -18.14 -11.31 -19.85
N SER A 296 -17.48 -10.64 -18.90
CA SER A 296 -17.66 -10.88 -17.47
C SER A 296 -17.93 -9.55 -16.78
N LYS A 297 -19.07 -9.47 -16.09
CA LYS A 297 -19.44 -8.33 -15.27
C LYS A 297 -19.65 -8.78 -13.83
N SER A 298 -19.04 -8.07 -12.90
CA SER A 298 -19.19 -8.33 -11.47
C SER A 298 -19.44 -7.04 -10.71
N ILE A 299 -20.29 -7.11 -9.69
CA ILE A 299 -20.60 -6.01 -8.78
C ILE A 299 -20.62 -6.55 -7.35
N VAL A 300 -19.95 -5.84 -6.45
CA VAL A 300 -20.01 -6.11 -5.01
C VAL A 300 -20.43 -4.85 -4.29
N ASN A 301 -21.44 -5.00 -3.41
CA ASN A 301 -21.83 -3.98 -2.46
C ASN A 301 -21.39 -4.44 -1.06
N THR A 302 -20.71 -3.57 -0.34
CA THR A 302 -20.20 -3.82 1.01
C THR A 302 -20.75 -2.78 1.96
N ILE A 303 -21.32 -3.23 3.08
CA ILE A 303 -21.75 -2.37 4.19
C ILE A 303 -20.92 -2.74 5.41
N ILE A 304 -20.38 -1.74 6.09
CA ILE A 304 -19.53 -1.92 7.29
C ILE A 304 -20.08 -1.02 8.40
N LEU A 305 -20.23 -1.61 9.59
CA LEU A 305 -20.45 -0.89 10.84
C LEU A 305 -19.37 -1.29 11.83
N GLU A 306 -18.63 -0.34 12.38
CA GLU A 306 -17.55 -0.60 13.30
C GLU A 306 -17.59 0.34 14.50
N SER A 307 -17.34 -0.21 15.70
CA SER A 307 -17.13 0.54 16.94
C SER A 307 -15.75 0.21 17.49
N ASP A 308 -14.98 1.25 17.78
CA ASP A 308 -13.62 1.19 18.34
C ASP A 308 -13.55 2.06 19.59
N ASN A 309 -13.21 1.50 20.73
CA ASN A 309 -13.12 2.21 21.98
C ASN A 309 -11.76 1.97 22.63
N THR A 310 -11.05 3.04 22.94
CA THR A 310 -9.74 3.01 23.62
C THR A 310 -9.83 3.79 24.92
N TYR A 311 -9.44 3.17 26.01
CA TYR A 311 -9.33 3.79 27.32
C TYR A 311 -7.88 3.71 27.83
N ALA A 312 -7.26 4.87 28.03
CA ALA A 312 -5.87 5.00 28.51
C ALA A 312 -5.86 5.39 29.99
N LEU A 313 -5.20 4.61 30.83
CA LEU A 313 -5.08 4.85 32.26
C LEU A 313 -3.60 4.71 32.68
N LYS A 314 -2.92 5.84 32.89
CA LYS A 314 -1.49 5.89 33.24
C LYS A 314 -0.64 5.00 32.31
N HIS A 315 -0.28 3.82 32.78
CA HIS A 315 0.56 2.86 32.06
C HIS A 315 -0.22 1.82 31.27
N HIS A 316 -1.55 1.81 31.38
CA HIS A 316 -2.44 0.81 30.80
C HIS A 316 -3.25 1.43 29.68
N THR A 317 -3.37 0.73 28.55
CA THR A 317 -4.30 1.09 27.48
C THR A 317 -5.15 -0.13 27.16
N PHE A 318 -6.45 0.02 27.30
CA PHE A 318 -7.44 -0.99 26.94
C PHE A 318 -8.11 -0.58 25.64
N HIS A 319 -8.32 -1.53 24.75
CA HIS A 319 -9.02 -1.30 23.50
C HIS A 319 -10.02 -2.43 23.29
N ILE A 320 -11.25 -2.08 22.99
CA ILE A 320 -12.32 -3.02 22.63
C ILE A 320 -13.04 -2.51 21.41
N GLY A 321 -13.46 -3.43 20.55
CA GLY A 321 -14.22 -3.07 19.37
C GLY A 321 -15.05 -4.21 18.82
N ALA A 322 -16.00 -3.82 18.00
CA ALA A 322 -16.88 -4.71 17.26
C ALA A 322 -16.98 -4.24 15.80
N ASN A 323 -17.08 -5.18 14.88
CA ASN A 323 -17.23 -4.90 13.46
C ASN A 323 -18.29 -5.83 12.87
N ALA A 324 -19.27 -5.26 12.17
CA ALA A 324 -20.25 -5.99 11.37
C ALA A 324 -20.02 -5.62 9.91
N THR A 325 -19.91 -6.62 9.04
CA THR A 325 -19.70 -6.40 7.59
C THR A 325 -20.62 -7.32 6.80
N SER A 326 -21.30 -6.77 5.81
CA SER A 326 -22.11 -7.51 4.85
C SER A 326 -21.63 -7.25 3.43
N TYR A 327 -21.32 -8.32 2.71
CA TYR A 327 -20.99 -8.30 1.29
C TYR A 327 -22.15 -8.92 0.51
N LYS A 328 -22.62 -8.22 -0.52
CA LYS A 328 -23.61 -8.73 -1.48
C LYS A 328 -22.99 -8.68 -2.87
N SER A 329 -22.74 -9.84 -3.47
CA SER A 329 -22.03 -9.95 -4.74
C SER A 329 -22.85 -10.64 -5.80
N GLY A 330 -22.78 -10.13 -7.02
CA GLY A 330 -23.31 -10.75 -8.22
C GLY A 330 -22.27 -10.69 -9.34
N ALA A 331 -22.12 -11.78 -10.08
CA ALA A 331 -21.31 -11.85 -11.28
C ALA A 331 -22.02 -12.72 -12.32
N ILE A 332 -21.73 -12.50 -13.60
CA ILE A 332 -22.24 -13.36 -14.67
C ILE A 332 -21.74 -14.80 -14.51
N THR A 333 -20.53 -14.94 -13.93
CA THR A 333 -19.89 -16.24 -13.62
C THR A 333 -20.40 -16.89 -12.34
N TYR A 334 -21.39 -16.31 -11.67
CA TYR A 334 -22.02 -16.90 -10.49
C TYR A 334 -23.41 -17.44 -10.86
N ASP A 335 -23.82 -18.51 -10.20
CA ASP A 335 -25.16 -19.09 -10.36
C ASP A 335 -26.25 -18.24 -9.72
N ALA A 336 -25.89 -17.45 -8.69
CA ALA A 336 -26.81 -16.60 -7.93
C ALA A 336 -26.09 -15.36 -7.33
N ILE A 337 -26.88 -14.49 -6.71
CA ILE A 337 -26.36 -13.43 -5.84
C ILE A 337 -25.99 -14.05 -4.49
N HIS A 338 -24.73 -13.93 -4.11
CA HIS A 338 -24.22 -14.46 -2.84
C HIS A 338 -24.05 -13.37 -1.79
N THR A 339 -24.38 -13.70 -0.55
CA THR A 339 -24.23 -12.80 0.60
C THR A 339 -23.30 -13.43 1.64
N LEU A 340 -22.28 -12.66 2.03
CA LEU A 340 -21.37 -13.01 3.12
C LEU A 340 -21.54 -11.99 4.25
N ASN A 341 -21.99 -12.46 5.41
CA ASN A 341 -22.11 -11.65 6.61
C ASN A 341 -21.03 -12.02 7.62
N LYS A 342 -20.46 -11.01 8.27
CA LYS A 342 -19.41 -11.16 9.27
C LYS A 342 -19.74 -10.33 10.49
N LEU A 343 -19.51 -10.91 11.68
CA LEU A 343 -19.55 -10.21 12.95
C LEU A 343 -18.26 -10.51 13.71
N ALA A 344 -17.53 -9.50 14.12
CA ALA A 344 -16.26 -9.67 14.80
C ALA A 344 -16.22 -8.86 16.10
N PHE A 345 -15.61 -9.47 17.13
CA PHE A 345 -15.26 -8.81 18.39
C PHE A 345 -13.76 -8.88 18.57
N PHE A 346 -13.15 -7.79 19.03
CA PHE A 346 -11.72 -7.74 19.28
C PHE A 346 -11.41 -6.90 20.52
N ALA A 347 -10.36 -7.32 21.21
CA ALA A 347 -9.85 -6.63 22.38
C ALA A 347 -8.32 -6.57 22.32
N ALA A 348 -7.76 -5.48 22.83
CA ALA A 348 -6.32 -5.34 22.98
C ALA A 348 -5.99 -4.63 24.30
N TYR A 349 -4.85 -5.00 24.86
CA TYR A 349 -4.29 -4.40 26.04
C TYR A 349 -2.82 -4.05 25.80
N LYS A 350 -2.41 -2.86 26.22
CA LYS A 350 -1.03 -2.40 26.19
C LYS A 350 -0.62 -1.94 27.59
N LEU A 351 0.55 -2.39 28.01
CA LEU A 351 1.21 -2.00 29.25
C LEU A 351 2.51 -1.27 28.92
N GLN A 352 2.72 -0.11 29.56
CA GLN A 352 3.95 0.69 29.45
C GLN A 352 4.54 0.87 30.84
N ILE A 353 5.69 0.27 31.10
CA ILE A 353 6.38 0.35 32.41
C ILE A 353 7.82 0.83 32.25
N PHE A 354 8.50 1.08 33.38
CA PHE A 354 9.87 1.60 33.41
C PHE A 354 10.04 2.88 32.57
N GLN A 355 9.16 3.88 32.80
CA GLN A 355 9.14 5.14 32.02
C GLN A 355 9.01 4.90 30.51
N SER A 356 8.14 3.95 30.11
CA SER A 356 7.90 3.52 28.72
C SER A 356 9.08 2.81 28.04
N LYS A 357 10.12 2.39 28.80
CA LYS A 357 11.19 1.56 28.24
C LYS A 357 10.69 0.17 27.84
N LEU A 358 9.73 -0.39 28.56
CA LEU A 358 9.08 -1.65 28.22
C LEU A 358 7.64 -1.39 27.81
N ASN A 359 7.30 -1.78 26.58
CA ASN A 359 5.93 -1.80 26.07
C ASN A 359 5.56 -3.26 25.80
N TYR A 360 4.59 -3.77 26.52
CA TYR A 360 3.99 -5.08 26.29
C TYR A 360 2.61 -4.90 25.68
N ASN A 361 2.24 -5.73 24.73
CA ASN A 361 0.92 -5.73 24.14
C ASN A 361 0.39 -7.15 23.97
N ILE A 362 -0.93 -7.30 24.12
CA ILE A 362 -1.67 -8.49 23.77
C ILE A 362 -2.97 -8.08 23.10
N SER A 363 -3.41 -8.83 22.09
CA SER A 363 -4.71 -8.63 21.44
C SER A 363 -5.30 -9.93 20.97
N ILE A 364 -6.63 -10.00 20.95
CA ILE A 364 -7.41 -11.16 20.53
C ILE A 364 -8.56 -10.70 19.63
N ARG A 365 -8.99 -11.58 18.72
CA ARG A 365 -10.17 -11.39 17.88
C ARG A 365 -10.88 -12.72 17.64
N LYS A 366 -12.21 -12.68 17.69
CA LYS A 366 -13.08 -13.73 17.16
C LYS A 366 -14.00 -13.13 16.11
N GLU A 367 -14.14 -13.85 15.00
CA GLU A 367 -15.03 -13.50 13.91
C GLU A 367 -16.01 -14.64 13.65
N PHE A 368 -17.26 -14.33 13.41
CA PHE A 368 -18.35 -15.21 13.06
C PHE A 368 -18.80 -14.89 11.64
N THR A 369 -19.04 -15.90 10.84
CA THR A 369 -19.55 -15.73 9.47
C THR A 369 -20.64 -16.76 9.19
N ASN A 370 -21.46 -16.47 8.19
CA ASN A 370 -22.50 -17.38 7.72
C ASN A 370 -21.97 -18.48 6.77
N LEU A 371 -20.66 -18.53 6.49
CA LEU A 371 -20.08 -19.49 5.55
C LEU A 371 -19.19 -20.53 6.24
N THR A 372 -18.09 -20.09 6.84
CA THR A 372 -17.06 -20.97 7.39
C THR A 372 -16.68 -20.56 8.81
N ALA A 373 -16.30 -21.51 9.64
CA ALA A 373 -15.79 -21.23 10.98
C ALA A 373 -14.42 -20.52 10.89
N ILE A 374 -14.32 -19.34 11.49
CA ILE A 374 -13.08 -18.57 11.55
C ILE A 374 -12.34 -18.89 12.86
N PRO A 375 -11.03 -19.15 12.82
CA PRO A 375 -10.25 -19.41 14.03
C PRO A 375 -10.16 -18.15 14.92
N PHE A 376 -9.88 -18.35 16.21
CA PHE A 376 -9.40 -17.28 17.07
C PHE A 376 -8.07 -16.76 16.54
N THR A 377 -7.91 -15.43 16.53
CA THR A 377 -6.60 -14.83 16.28
C THR A 377 -6.10 -14.11 17.52
N GLY A 378 -4.80 -14.23 17.76
CA GLY A 378 -4.10 -13.62 18.88
C GLY A 378 -2.83 -12.92 18.41
N ASN A 379 -2.42 -11.92 19.15
CA ASN A 379 -1.12 -11.28 19.01
C ASN A 379 -0.59 -10.95 20.40
N THR A 380 0.70 -11.17 20.62
CA THR A 380 1.43 -10.69 21.77
C THR A 380 2.78 -10.14 21.34
N GLY A 381 3.27 -9.12 22.02
CA GLY A 381 4.55 -8.55 21.65
C GLY A 381 5.17 -7.67 22.72
N ILE A 382 6.48 -7.53 22.61
CA ILE A 382 7.32 -6.77 23.52
C ILE A 382 8.18 -5.82 22.69
N HIS A 383 8.22 -4.56 23.09
CA HIS A 383 9.22 -3.58 22.66
C HIS A 383 9.97 -3.11 23.89
N TYR A 384 11.28 -3.33 23.92
CA TYR A 384 12.13 -2.98 25.06
C TYR A 384 13.27 -2.06 24.63
N GLN A 385 13.33 -0.87 25.24
CA GLN A 385 14.42 0.09 25.07
C GLN A 385 15.59 -0.33 25.95
N ILE A 386 16.56 -1.05 25.37
CA ILE A 386 17.75 -1.56 26.07
C ILE A 386 18.65 -0.40 26.48
N HIS A 387 18.88 0.53 25.55
CA HIS A 387 19.69 1.72 25.72
C HIS A 387 19.04 2.90 24.97
N LYS A 388 19.42 4.13 25.28
CA LYS A 388 18.87 5.34 24.60
C LYS A 388 18.89 5.27 23.06
N HIS A 389 19.76 4.45 22.48
CA HIS A 389 19.93 4.28 21.05
C HIS A 389 19.48 2.91 20.53
N LEU A 390 19.26 1.93 21.40
CA LEU A 390 18.99 0.55 20.99
C LEU A 390 17.72 0.02 21.63
N ALA A 391 16.80 -0.47 20.82
CA ALA A 391 15.60 -1.19 21.25
C ALA A 391 15.53 -2.58 20.61
N ALA A 392 14.94 -3.52 21.34
CA ALA A 392 14.58 -4.86 20.83
C ALA A 392 13.06 -4.99 20.71
N LYS A 393 12.64 -5.71 19.70
CA LYS A 393 11.23 -6.03 19.43
C LYS A 393 11.06 -7.52 19.29
N LEU A 394 10.01 -8.06 19.91
CA LEU A 394 9.60 -9.45 19.75
C LEU A 394 8.10 -9.49 19.59
N ASN A 395 7.60 -10.29 18.67
CA ASN A 395 6.17 -10.41 18.39
C ASN A 395 5.81 -11.82 17.95
N ALA A 396 4.69 -12.33 18.48
CA ALA A 396 4.10 -13.59 18.06
C ALA A 396 2.62 -13.36 17.74
N ASN A 397 2.16 -13.92 16.63
CA ASN A 397 0.78 -13.72 16.21
C ASN A 397 0.21 -14.92 15.45
N THR A 398 -1.12 -14.99 15.45
CA THR A 398 -1.88 -15.81 14.53
C THR A 398 -2.67 -14.93 13.58
N SER A 399 -2.83 -15.37 12.35
CA SER A 399 -3.56 -14.63 11.33
C SER A 399 -4.32 -15.58 10.41
N TYR A 400 -5.30 -15.08 9.67
CA TYR A 400 -6.12 -15.88 8.77
C TYR A 400 -6.51 -15.10 7.51
N ARG A 401 -6.86 -15.85 6.47
CA ARG A 401 -7.54 -15.36 5.28
C ARG A 401 -8.77 -16.22 4.98
N GLN A 402 -9.92 -15.59 4.92
CA GLN A 402 -11.14 -16.24 4.47
C GLN A 402 -11.06 -16.46 2.95
N PRO A 403 -11.59 -17.58 2.42
CA PRO A 403 -11.75 -17.77 0.98
C PRO A 403 -12.50 -16.60 0.36
N THR A 404 -12.10 -16.19 -0.83
CA THR A 404 -12.77 -15.12 -1.58
C THR A 404 -14.10 -15.63 -2.14
N LEU A 405 -14.96 -14.71 -2.55
CA LEU A 405 -16.23 -15.12 -3.17
C LEU A 405 -16.01 -15.84 -4.50
N ASN A 406 -14.94 -15.52 -5.25
CA ASN A 406 -14.55 -16.29 -6.44
C ASN A 406 -14.03 -17.69 -6.08
N ASP A 407 -13.25 -17.82 -4.99
CA ASP A 407 -12.82 -19.13 -4.52
C ASP A 407 -14.03 -20.04 -4.21
N LEU A 408 -15.13 -19.48 -3.71
CA LEU A 408 -16.31 -20.24 -3.30
C LEU A 408 -17.32 -20.48 -4.45
N TYR A 409 -17.54 -19.48 -5.31
CA TYR A 409 -18.75 -19.42 -6.17
C TYR A 409 -18.47 -19.22 -7.66
N TRP A 410 -17.20 -19.21 -8.09
CA TRP A 410 -16.88 -19.13 -9.52
C TRP A 410 -17.43 -20.35 -10.27
N ASN A 411 -18.23 -20.16 -11.30
CA ASN A 411 -18.82 -21.24 -12.09
C ASN A 411 -18.29 -21.22 -13.56
N PRO A 412 -17.68 -22.36 -14.03
CA PRO A 412 -17.40 -23.58 -13.29
C PRO A 412 -16.13 -23.45 -12.43
N GLY A 413 -16.08 -24.15 -11.32
CA GLY A 413 -14.85 -24.42 -10.56
C GLY A 413 -14.78 -23.91 -9.12
N GLY A 414 -15.65 -23.04 -8.66
CA GLY A 414 -15.68 -22.62 -7.26
C GLY A 414 -15.86 -23.79 -6.30
N ASN A 415 -15.36 -23.63 -5.07
CA ASN A 415 -15.41 -24.67 -4.04
C ASN A 415 -15.95 -24.14 -2.70
N PRO A 416 -17.26 -24.35 -2.40
CA PRO A 416 -17.87 -23.88 -1.15
C PRO A 416 -17.31 -24.53 0.12
N ASN A 417 -16.58 -25.64 0.02
CA ASN A 417 -16.03 -26.41 1.15
C ASN A 417 -14.64 -25.93 1.60
N LEU A 418 -14.14 -24.83 1.04
CA LEU A 418 -12.84 -24.30 1.40
C LEU A 418 -12.78 -23.82 2.85
N LYS A 419 -11.69 -24.20 3.52
CA LYS A 419 -11.34 -23.73 4.87
C LYS A 419 -10.57 -22.42 4.79
N PRO A 420 -10.66 -21.55 5.81
CA PRO A 420 -9.78 -20.38 5.91
C PRO A 420 -8.30 -20.80 5.96
N GLU A 421 -7.45 -20.04 5.27
CA GLU A 421 -6.00 -20.13 5.47
C GLU A 421 -5.66 -19.63 6.88
N GLN A 422 -4.69 -20.26 7.53
CA GLN A 422 -4.25 -19.89 8.88
C GLN A 422 -2.72 -19.79 8.92
N ALA A 423 -2.22 -18.83 9.67
CA ALA A 423 -0.78 -18.68 9.86
C ALA A 423 -0.42 -18.42 11.31
N TYR A 424 0.73 -18.96 11.72
CA TYR A 424 1.44 -18.67 12.95
C TYR A 424 2.74 -17.95 12.57
N GLU A 425 3.02 -16.82 13.18
CA GLU A 425 4.20 -16.01 12.87
C GLU A 425 4.91 -15.55 14.13
N LEU A 426 6.23 -15.62 14.11
CA LEU A 426 7.14 -15.08 15.11
C LEU A 426 8.10 -14.10 14.43
N ASP A 427 8.21 -12.89 14.98
CA ASP A 427 9.14 -11.85 14.55
C ASP A 427 10.08 -11.45 15.68
N GLY A 428 11.35 -11.20 15.37
CA GLY A 428 12.31 -10.59 16.26
C GLY A 428 13.12 -9.51 15.53
N GLY A 429 13.34 -8.37 16.18
CA GLY A 429 14.06 -7.28 15.54
C GLY A 429 14.82 -6.38 16.53
N LEU A 430 15.78 -5.66 15.97
CA LEU A 430 16.54 -4.62 16.65
C LEU A 430 16.34 -3.29 15.93
N GLU A 431 16.19 -2.23 16.70
CA GLU A 431 16.09 -0.85 16.22
C GLU A 431 17.19 -0.03 16.84
N PHE A 432 18.02 0.60 16.02
CA PHE A 432 19.06 1.53 16.44
C PHE A 432 18.73 2.93 15.96
N LYS A 433 18.64 3.90 16.90
CA LYS A 433 18.41 5.31 16.63
C LYS A 433 19.54 6.15 17.18
N PHE A 434 20.13 6.96 16.33
CA PHE A 434 21.15 7.91 16.71
C PHE A 434 20.81 9.27 16.14
N GLN A 435 20.89 10.30 16.98
CA GLN A 435 20.71 11.69 16.56
C GLN A 435 21.72 12.56 17.28
N LYS A 436 22.53 13.28 16.51
CA LYS A 436 23.51 14.23 17.03
C LYS A 436 23.58 15.42 16.09
N LYS A 437 23.28 16.64 16.61
CA LYS A 437 23.27 17.90 15.85
C LYS A 437 22.57 17.72 14.47
N ASN A 438 23.36 17.62 13.42
CA ASN A 438 22.93 17.65 12.03
C ASN A 438 22.76 16.26 11.40
N VAL A 439 23.03 15.19 12.15
CA VAL A 439 23.00 13.80 11.65
C VAL A 439 21.96 13.01 12.42
N SER A 440 21.09 12.32 11.70
CA SER A 440 20.21 11.29 12.27
C SER A 440 20.36 9.98 11.52
N LEU A 441 20.45 8.89 12.26
CA LEU A 441 20.52 7.52 11.73
C LEU A 441 19.45 6.67 12.40
N LEU A 442 18.63 6.01 11.59
CA LEU A 442 17.75 4.93 11.98
C LEU A 442 18.21 3.66 11.25
N PHE A 443 18.45 2.60 11.99
CA PHE A 443 18.61 1.26 11.46
C PHE A 443 17.61 0.33 12.14
N GLU A 444 16.87 -0.44 11.35
CA GLU A 444 15.96 -1.48 11.83
C GLU A 444 16.24 -2.78 11.08
N GLY A 445 16.51 -3.86 11.81
CA GLY A 445 16.64 -5.21 11.29
C GLY A 445 15.62 -6.13 11.94
N THR A 446 14.88 -6.90 11.15
CA THR A 446 13.83 -7.82 11.63
C THR A 446 14.00 -9.18 10.97
N TYR A 447 14.04 -10.24 11.76
CA TYR A 447 13.86 -11.62 11.31
C TYR A 447 12.42 -12.05 11.51
N PHE A 448 11.86 -12.78 10.57
CA PHE A 448 10.51 -13.33 10.67
C PHE A 448 10.48 -14.81 10.29
N ASN A 449 9.50 -15.50 10.86
CA ASN A 449 9.26 -16.92 10.66
C ASN A 449 7.74 -17.17 10.67
N ARG A 450 7.16 -17.69 9.57
CA ARG A 450 5.73 -17.89 9.41
C ARG A 450 5.41 -19.23 8.78
N HIS A 451 4.56 -20.01 9.45
CA HIS A 451 3.93 -21.21 8.91
C HIS A 451 2.49 -20.92 8.53
N THR A 452 2.11 -21.24 7.30
CA THR A 452 0.74 -21.08 6.79
C THR A 452 0.20 -22.45 6.40
N SER A 453 -0.97 -22.79 6.91
CA SER A 453 -1.73 -24.01 6.58
C SER A 453 -3.00 -23.68 5.81
N ASN A 454 -3.59 -24.71 5.18
CA ASN A 454 -4.78 -24.56 4.33
C ASN A 454 -4.63 -23.52 3.22
N TRP A 455 -3.43 -23.32 2.70
CA TRP A 455 -3.19 -22.37 1.64
C TRP A 455 -4.01 -22.70 0.41
N ILE A 456 -4.78 -21.74 -0.10
CA ILE A 456 -5.67 -21.91 -1.24
C ILE A 456 -4.90 -21.69 -2.52
N ILE A 457 -4.91 -22.67 -3.40
CA ILE A 457 -4.36 -22.56 -4.76
C ILE A 457 -5.39 -23.07 -5.77
N TRP A 458 -5.40 -22.43 -6.93
CA TRP A 458 -6.18 -22.87 -8.07
C TRP A 458 -5.39 -23.89 -8.87
N LEU A 459 -5.98 -25.05 -9.14
CA LEU A 459 -5.37 -26.16 -9.88
C LEU A 459 -6.29 -26.61 -11.02
N PRO A 460 -5.71 -27.12 -12.12
CA PRO A 460 -6.51 -27.79 -13.14
C PRO A 460 -7.26 -28.98 -12.56
N SER A 461 -8.53 -29.10 -12.87
CA SER A 461 -9.36 -30.27 -12.55
C SER A 461 -9.35 -31.28 -13.69
N ILE A 462 -9.84 -32.49 -13.42
CA ILE A 462 -10.05 -33.52 -14.46
C ILE A 462 -11.07 -33.09 -15.53
N ASN A 463 -11.89 -32.09 -15.25
CA ASN A 463 -12.93 -31.56 -16.15
C ASN A 463 -12.45 -30.37 -16.99
N ASN A 464 -11.14 -30.15 -17.12
CA ASN A 464 -10.50 -29.08 -17.89
C ASN A 464 -10.83 -27.63 -17.47
N TYR A 465 -11.23 -27.41 -16.20
CA TYR A 465 -11.32 -26.09 -15.61
C TYR A 465 -10.49 -25.99 -14.31
N TRP A 466 -10.16 -24.77 -13.91
CA TRP A 466 -9.42 -24.52 -12.69
C TRP A 466 -10.32 -24.53 -11.45
N MET A 467 -9.84 -25.11 -10.36
CA MET A 467 -10.59 -25.27 -9.11
C MET A 467 -9.71 -24.93 -7.89
N PRO A 468 -10.17 -24.12 -6.93
CA PRO A 468 -9.41 -23.79 -5.73
C PRO A 468 -9.49 -24.91 -4.69
N GLN A 469 -8.36 -25.19 -4.05
CA GLN A 469 -8.22 -26.27 -3.06
C GLN A 469 -7.29 -25.84 -1.91
N ASN A 470 -7.56 -26.32 -0.69
CA ASN A 470 -6.73 -26.16 0.50
C ASN A 470 -5.68 -27.28 0.60
N ILE A 471 -4.69 -27.28 -0.26
CA ILE A 471 -3.74 -28.40 -0.33
C ILE A 471 -2.29 -27.99 -0.05
N ALA A 472 -2.00 -26.70 0.07
CA ALA A 472 -0.65 -26.25 0.27
C ALA A 472 -0.39 -25.83 1.73
N GLN A 473 0.81 -26.13 2.18
CA GLN A 473 1.41 -25.57 3.39
C GLN A 473 2.63 -24.76 2.98
N VAL A 474 2.78 -23.58 3.53
CA VAL A 474 3.89 -22.68 3.16
C VAL A 474 4.67 -22.28 4.40
N TYR A 475 5.99 -22.45 4.31
CA TYR A 475 6.92 -21.96 5.31
C TYR A 475 7.68 -20.75 4.76
N SER A 476 7.39 -19.58 5.31
CA SER A 476 8.03 -18.31 4.96
C SER A 476 8.95 -17.85 6.08
N ARG A 477 10.22 -17.56 5.76
CA ARG A 477 11.22 -17.06 6.71
C ARG A 477 12.16 -16.09 6.02
N GLY A 478 12.76 -15.17 6.78
CA GLY A 478 13.69 -14.23 6.18
C GLY A 478 14.02 -13.05 7.06
N THR A 479 14.71 -12.09 6.45
CA THR A 479 15.14 -10.86 7.09
C THR A 479 14.73 -9.64 6.29
N GLU A 480 14.43 -8.57 6.99
CA GLU A 480 14.09 -7.28 6.43
C GLU A 480 14.89 -6.20 7.14
N THR A 481 15.56 -5.33 6.39
CA THR A 481 16.28 -4.19 6.97
C THR A 481 15.75 -2.87 6.44
N LYS A 482 15.88 -1.83 7.26
CA LYS A 482 15.65 -0.44 6.90
C LYS A 482 16.76 0.41 7.47
N THR A 483 17.37 1.24 6.64
CA THR A 483 18.36 2.24 7.05
C THR A 483 17.91 3.59 6.55
N GLU A 484 17.82 4.57 7.43
CA GLU A 484 17.61 5.98 7.08
C GLU A 484 18.74 6.81 7.69
N LEU A 485 19.50 7.50 6.85
CA LEU A 485 20.51 8.45 7.26
C LEU A 485 20.09 9.82 6.74
N ALA A 486 19.95 10.80 7.62
CA ALA A 486 19.69 12.18 7.23
C ALA A 486 20.79 13.09 7.76
N PHE A 487 21.24 13.99 6.89
CA PHE A 487 22.21 15.02 7.16
C PHE A 487 21.62 16.38 6.82
N HIS A 488 21.65 17.30 7.78
CA HIS A 488 21.16 18.66 7.65
C HIS A 488 22.32 19.64 7.90
N HIS A 489 22.69 20.43 6.91
CA HIS A 489 23.70 21.47 7.08
C HIS A 489 23.27 22.74 6.36
N LYS A 490 22.97 23.81 7.11
CA LYS A 490 22.43 25.06 6.57
C LYS A 490 21.24 24.78 5.64
N GLU A 491 21.39 25.05 4.34
CA GLU A 491 20.36 24.90 3.32
C GLU A 491 20.40 23.56 2.60
N ILE A 492 21.33 22.68 2.98
CA ILE A 492 21.49 21.36 2.38
C ILE A 492 20.83 20.32 3.29
N VAL A 493 19.95 19.51 2.72
CA VAL A 493 19.40 18.30 3.34
C VAL A 493 19.74 17.12 2.43
N ILE A 494 20.41 16.13 2.98
CA ILE A 494 20.70 14.87 2.30
C ILE A 494 20.04 13.75 3.10
N LYS A 495 19.23 12.94 2.45
CA LYS A 495 18.61 11.75 3.06
C LYS A 495 18.92 10.52 2.21
N LEU A 496 19.49 9.50 2.85
CA LEU A 496 19.71 8.18 2.26
C LEU A 496 18.73 7.19 2.90
N ILE A 497 17.98 6.46 2.08
CA ILE A 497 17.05 5.42 2.54
C ILE A 497 17.40 4.12 1.82
N ILE A 498 17.65 3.07 2.59
CA ILE A 498 17.94 1.73 2.06
C ILE A 498 16.97 0.75 2.73
N ASN A 499 16.24 0.00 1.92
CA ASN A 499 15.39 -1.10 2.36
C ASN A 499 15.84 -2.37 1.67
N THR A 500 15.98 -3.46 2.42
CA THR A 500 16.32 -4.78 1.86
C THR A 500 15.40 -5.84 2.43
N SER A 501 15.16 -6.89 1.66
CA SER A 501 14.45 -8.08 2.10
C SER A 501 15.10 -9.35 1.53
N TYR A 502 15.20 -10.35 2.39
CA TYR A 502 15.51 -11.72 2.03
C TYR A 502 14.35 -12.60 2.46
N VAL A 503 13.72 -13.33 1.53
CA VAL A 503 12.50 -14.10 1.76
C VAL A 503 12.64 -15.50 1.18
N LEU A 504 12.64 -16.52 2.05
CA LEU A 504 12.45 -17.91 1.67
C LEU A 504 11.00 -18.29 1.97
N ALA A 505 10.19 -18.49 0.94
CA ALA A 505 8.82 -18.95 1.05
C ALA A 505 8.67 -20.26 0.26
N THR A 506 8.60 -21.37 0.95
CA THR A 506 8.68 -22.72 0.35
C THR A 506 7.41 -23.52 0.58
N ASN A 507 6.97 -24.25 -0.46
CA ASN A 507 5.89 -25.23 -0.29
C ASN A 507 6.37 -26.38 0.60
N GLN A 508 5.54 -26.82 1.56
CA GLN A 508 5.86 -27.89 2.51
C GLN A 508 4.94 -29.11 2.35
N ALA A 509 3.90 -29.03 1.52
CA ALA A 509 2.94 -30.10 1.34
C ALA A 509 2.95 -30.60 -0.10
N SER A 510 2.96 -31.90 -0.26
CA SER A 510 2.79 -32.57 -1.54
C SER A 510 1.33 -32.51 -2.01
N LYS A 511 1.12 -32.32 -3.31
CA LYS A 511 -0.18 -32.34 -3.99
C LYS A 511 -0.48 -33.69 -4.62
N SER A 512 0.55 -34.49 -4.86
CA SER A 512 0.51 -35.82 -5.47
C SER A 512 1.78 -36.58 -5.13
N GLU A 513 1.84 -37.87 -5.42
CA GLU A 513 3.02 -38.73 -5.14
C GLU A 513 4.30 -38.20 -5.81
N ASN A 514 4.21 -37.55 -6.97
CA ASN A 514 5.35 -37.03 -7.74
C ASN A 514 5.41 -35.48 -7.73
N ASP A 515 5.00 -34.84 -6.64
CA ASP A 515 5.03 -33.38 -6.55
C ASP A 515 6.45 -32.84 -6.29
N ASN A 516 7.12 -32.41 -7.34
CA ASN A 516 8.44 -31.79 -7.28
C ASN A 516 8.44 -30.35 -6.71
N SER A 517 7.29 -29.82 -6.28
CA SER A 517 7.18 -28.47 -5.70
C SER A 517 7.52 -28.42 -4.20
N VAL A 518 7.61 -29.56 -3.52
CA VAL A 518 7.93 -29.64 -2.08
C VAL A 518 9.34 -29.12 -1.81
N GLY A 519 9.50 -28.25 -0.83
CA GLY A 519 10.76 -27.57 -0.50
C GLY A 519 11.16 -26.45 -1.48
N ARG A 520 10.42 -26.25 -2.57
CA ARG A 520 10.72 -25.23 -3.58
C ARG A 520 10.16 -23.87 -3.22
N GLN A 521 10.86 -22.81 -3.70
CA GLN A 521 10.41 -21.43 -3.54
C GLN A 521 9.10 -21.20 -4.29
N LEU A 522 8.19 -20.42 -3.71
CA LEU A 522 6.95 -20.03 -4.37
C LEU A 522 7.22 -19.22 -5.64
N ILE A 523 6.38 -19.44 -6.65
CA ILE A 523 6.47 -18.71 -7.92
C ILE A 523 6.28 -17.20 -7.70
N TYR A 524 6.95 -16.39 -8.53
CA TYR A 524 6.92 -14.92 -8.47
C TYR A 524 7.23 -14.32 -7.09
N THR A 525 7.97 -15.05 -6.26
CA THR A 525 8.44 -14.59 -4.95
C THR A 525 9.96 -14.50 -4.98
N PRO A 526 10.55 -13.31 -5.19
CA PRO A 526 12.01 -13.17 -5.21
C PRO A 526 12.60 -13.45 -3.83
N ARG A 527 13.75 -14.15 -3.79
CA ARG A 527 14.49 -14.34 -2.54
C ARG A 527 15.10 -13.04 -2.03
N TYR A 528 15.59 -12.20 -2.95
CA TYR A 528 16.21 -10.93 -2.63
C TYR A 528 15.46 -9.79 -3.31
N ALA A 529 15.13 -8.77 -2.56
CA ALA A 529 14.64 -7.50 -3.09
C ALA A 529 15.28 -6.36 -2.29
N GLY A 530 15.49 -5.23 -2.95
CA GLY A 530 16.08 -4.07 -2.30
C GLY A 530 15.80 -2.77 -3.03
N GLN A 531 15.86 -1.69 -2.27
CA GLN A 531 15.72 -0.33 -2.75
C GLN A 531 16.75 0.55 -2.04
N ALA A 532 17.41 1.43 -2.78
CA ALA A 532 18.27 2.48 -2.26
C ALA A 532 17.90 3.81 -2.90
N GLY A 533 17.61 4.81 -2.08
CA GLY A 533 17.22 6.16 -2.51
C GLY A 533 18.08 7.23 -1.87
N VAL A 534 18.53 8.21 -2.68
CA VAL A 534 19.21 9.42 -2.22
C VAL A 534 18.34 10.61 -2.55
N TYR A 535 17.96 11.37 -1.54
CA TYR A 535 17.23 12.62 -1.66
C TYR A 535 18.12 13.77 -1.24
N ILE A 536 18.31 14.75 -2.12
CA ILE A 536 19.12 15.94 -1.88
C ILE A 536 18.24 17.16 -2.10
N THR A 537 18.20 18.06 -1.13
CA THR A 537 17.59 19.39 -1.27
C THR A 537 18.66 20.43 -1.00
N TYR A 538 18.79 21.37 -1.91
CA TYR A 538 19.62 22.56 -1.75
C TYR A 538 18.81 23.79 -2.13
N LYS A 539 18.51 24.65 -1.15
CA LYS A 539 17.66 25.84 -1.35
C LYS A 539 16.32 25.46 -2.01
N LYS A 540 16.15 25.86 -3.26
CA LYS A 540 14.95 25.68 -4.07
C LYS A 540 15.01 24.47 -4.98
N ALA A 541 16.17 23.84 -5.11
CA ALA A 541 16.39 22.67 -5.95
C ALA A 541 16.30 21.39 -5.14
N SER A 542 15.76 20.33 -5.73
CA SER A 542 15.81 18.99 -5.17
C SER A 542 16.11 17.93 -6.22
N LEU A 543 16.78 16.89 -5.79
CA LEU A 543 17.13 15.71 -6.58
C LEU A 543 16.74 14.47 -5.80
N LEU A 544 16.01 13.58 -6.44
CA LEU A 544 15.72 12.24 -5.94
C LEU A 544 16.31 11.23 -6.93
N PHE A 545 17.27 10.46 -6.49
CA PHE A 545 17.75 9.27 -7.19
C PHE A 545 17.27 8.03 -6.45
N ASN A 546 16.75 7.05 -7.16
CA ASN A 546 16.27 5.82 -6.57
C ASN A 546 16.68 4.64 -7.44
N GLN A 547 17.20 3.59 -6.82
CA GLN A 547 17.55 2.33 -7.47
C GLN A 547 16.86 1.17 -6.77
N THR A 548 16.32 0.24 -7.56
CA THR A 548 15.68 -0.99 -7.07
C THR A 548 16.37 -2.21 -7.62
N TYR A 549 16.37 -3.30 -6.87
CA TYR A 549 16.84 -4.61 -7.26
C TYR A 549 15.79 -5.67 -6.96
N THR A 550 15.55 -6.57 -7.90
CA THR A 550 14.69 -7.75 -7.73
C THR A 550 15.44 -8.99 -8.22
N GLY A 551 15.60 -9.97 -7.34
CA GLY A 551 16.30 -11.22 -7.62
C GLY A 551 15.52 -12.16 -8.55
N TYR A 552 16.01 -13.40 -8.67
CA TYR A 552 15.34 -14.46 -9.44
C TYR A 552 13.91 -14.68 -8.97
N ARG A 553 12.96 -14.86 -9.89
CA ARG A 553 11.55 -15.20 -9.66
C ARG A 553 11.25 -16.45 -10.45
N PHE A 554 10.96 -17.55 -9.76
CA PHE A 554 10.56 -18.79 -10.40
C PHE A 554 9.20 -18.65 -11.03
N THR A 555 9.00 -19.25 -12.21
CA THR A 555 7.73 -19.21 -12.96
C THR A 555 7.00 -20.55 -12.90
N THR A 556 7.71 -21.64 -12.56
CA THR A 556 7.17 -22.99 -12.36
C THR A 556 7.31 -23.41 -10.91
N THR A 557 6.41 -24.27 -10.43
CA THR A 557 6.36 -24.70 -9.02
C THR A 557 7.52 -25.59 -8.60
N ASP A 558 8.14 -26.31 -9.54
CA ASP A 558 9.36 -27.14 -9.35
C ASP A 558 10.65 -26.32 -9.41
N ASN A 559 10.56 -25.00 -9.71
CA ASN A 559 11.66 -24.08 -9.90
C ASN A 559 12.56 -24.39 -11.13
N SER A 560 12.09 -25.15 -12.11
CA SER A 560 12.82 -25.45 -13.34
C SER A 560 12.93 -24.25 -14.28
N SER A 561 12.04 -23.27 -14.16
CA SER A 561 12.01 -22.06 -14.97
C SER A 561 11.94 -20.81 -14.09
N TRP A 562 12.59 -19.71 -14.54
CA TRP A 562 12.69 -18.46 -13.78
C TRP A 562 12.85 -17.24 -14.68
N LEU A 563 12.52 -16.07 -14.13
CA LEU A 563 12.88 -14.76 -14.67
C LEU A 563 14.20 -14.29 -14.06
N THR A 564 15.09 -13.76 -14.91
CA THR A 564 16.39 -13.23 -14.50
C THR A 564 16.24 -12.04 -13.55
N PRO A 565 17.23 -11.83 -12.65
CA PRO A 565 17.26 -10.63 -11.83
C PRO A 565 17.31 -9.35 -12.68
N TYR A 566 16.73 -8.27 -12.13
CA TYR A 566 16.86 -6.96 -12.74
C TYR A 566 17.08 -5.88 -11.70
N TYR A 567 17.62 -4.77 -12.17
CA TYR A 567 17.69 -3.52 -11.45
C TYR A 567 17.16 -2.38 -12.33
N THR A 568 16.52 -1.42 -11.69
CA THR A 568 16.08 -0.18 -12.36
C THR A 568 16.51 1.01 -11.52
N ALA A 569 16.82 2.12 -12.18
CA ALA A 569 17.12 3.37 -11.52
C ALA A 569 16.25 4.48 -12.09
N ASN A 570 15.78 5.35 -11.22
CA ASN A 570 14.97 6.51 -11.57
C ASN A 570 15.61 7.77 -10.98
N ILE A 571 15.52 8.87 -11.70
CA ILE A 571 15.97 10.17 -11.23
C ILE A 571 14.87 11.19 -11.44
N LYS A 572 14.62 12.03 -10.44
CA LYS A 572 13.69 13.15 -10.51
C LYS A 572 14.36 14.41 -9.97
N ALA A 573 14.42 15.46 -10.78
CA ALA A 573 14.91 16.75 -10.39
C ALA A 573 13.75 17.75 -10.34
N SER A 574 13.78 18.71 -9.40
CA SER A 574 12.81 19.77 -9.35
C SER A 574 13.41 21.07 -8.85
N TYR A 575 12.79 22.17 -9.26
CA TYR A 575 13.12 23.52 -8.82
C TYR A 575 11.85 24.26 -8.41
N ASN A 576 11.83 24.77 -7.19
CA ASN A 576 10.68 25.42 -6.59
C ASN A 576 10.88 26.94 -6.53
N TYR A 577 10.04 27.69 -7.22
CA TYR A 577 10.02 29.16 -7.22
C TYR A 577 8.87 29.66 -6.36
N VAL A 578 9.19 30.45 -5.31
CA VAL A 578 8.20 30.95 -4.35
C VAL A 578 8.00 32.44 -4.53
N VAL A 579 6.75 32.87 -4.75
CA VAL A 579 6.35 34.28 -4.86
C VAL A 579 5.19 34.53 -3.90
N LYS A 580 5.43 35.32 -2.85
CA LYS A 580 4.40 35.61 -1.82
C LYS A 580 3.74 34.35 -1.28
N LYS A 581 2.46 34.10 -1.60
CA LYS A 581 1.64 32.98 -1.16
C LYS A 581 1.56 31.85 -2.18
N MET A 582 2.28 31.95 -3.27
CA MET A 582 2.28 30.98 -4.36
C MET A 582 3.66 30.34 -4.50
N SER A 583 3.68 29.05 -4.76
CA SER A 583 4.88 28.30 -5.09
C SER A 583 4.64 27.57 -6.42
N VAL A 584 5.59 27.68 -7.32
CA VAL A 584 5.59 27.00 -8.62
C VAL A 584 6.82 26.10 -8.67
N GLU A 585 6.60 24.81 -8.73
CA GLU A 585 7.67 23.81 -8.85
C GLU A 585 7.66 23.24 -10.26
N PHE A 586 8.79 23.31 -10.95
CA PHE A 586 9.05 22.61 -12.20
C PHE A 586 9.77 21.31 -11.88
N PHE A 587 9.36 20.21 -12.48
CA PHE A 587 10.05 18.95 -12.31
C PHE A 587 10.23 18.19 -13.63
N GLY A 588 11.29 17.39 -13.67
CA GLY A 588 11.56 16.41 -14.71
C GLY A 588 12.00 15.10 -14.10
N SER A 589 11.61 13.98 -14.69
CA SER A 589 12.03 12.66 -14.27
C SER A 589 12.41 11.77 -15.44
N ILE A 590 13.37 10.89 -15.18
CA ILE A 590 13.79 9.82 -16.09
C ILE A 590 13.58 8.51 -15.33
N ASN A 591 12.70 7.66 -15.86
CA ASN A 591 12.49 6.33 -15.33
C ASN A 591 13.30 5.32 -16.14
N ASN A 592 13.76 4.25 -15.47
CA ASN A 592 14.64 3.26 -16.05
C ASN A 592 15.88 3.91 -16.72
N LEU A 593 16.61 4.69 -15.91
CA LEU A 593 17.74 5.54 -16.33
C LEU A 593 18.78 4.77 -17.16
N PHE A 594 19.04 3.51 -16.82
CA PHE A 594 20.03 2.66 -17.50
C PHE A 594 19.43 1.88 -18.69
N ASN A 595 18.20 2.18 -19.09
CA ASN A 595 17.53 1.56 -20.25
C ASN A 595 17.50 0.03 -20.20
N LYS A 596 17.31 -0.54 -18.99
CA LYS A 596 17.30 -1.99 -18.79
C LYS A 596 16.04 -2.61 -19.36
N SER A 597 16.17 -3.64 -20.20
CA SER A 597 15.06 -4.51 -20.57
C SER A 597 14.79 -5.50 -19.45
N TYR A 598 13.55 -5.57 -18.96
CA TYR A 598 13.16 -6.46 -17.87
C TYR A 598 11.67 -6.83 -17.92
N THR A 599 11.35 -7.93 -17.26
CA THR A 599 9.99 -8.43 -17.07
C THR A 599 9.74 -8.67 -15.60
N VAL A 600 8.55 -8.34 -15.10
CA VAL A 600 8.13 -8.65 -13.73
C VAL A 600 7.36 -9.96 -13.70
N VAL A 601 6.49 -10.16 -14.67
CA VAL A 601 5.72 -11.39 -14.92
C VAL A 601 6.11 -11.92 -16.30
N SER A 602 6.18 -13.24 -16.45
CA SER A 602 6.53 -13.89 -17.72
C SER A 602 5.71 -13.34 -18.89
N ASN A 603 6.37 -13.06 -20.01
CA ASN A 603 5.78 -12.49 -21.22
C ASN A 603 5.12 -11.10 -21.05
N ARG A 604 5.42 -10.40 -19.94
CA ARG A 604 4.95 -9.03 -19.68
C ARG A 604 6.14 -8.07 -19.62
N PRO A 605 6.63 -7.59 -20.79
CA PRO A 605 7.76 -6.67 -20.83
C PRO A 605 7.40 -5.33 -20.16
N MET A 606 8.37 -4.72 -19.52
CA MET A 606 8.24 -3.42 -18.90
C MET A 606 8.87 -2.32 -19.78
N PRO A 607 8.46 -1.05 -19.62
CA PRO A 607 8.97 0.05 -20.43
C PRO A 607 10.50 0.18 -20.31
N LEU A 608 11.14 0.45 -21.45
CA LEU A 608 12.52 0.96 -21.49
C LEU A 608 12.56 2.38 -20.90
N ARG A 609 13.71 3.08 -21.00
CA ARG A 609 13.85 4.45 -20.52
C ARG A 609 12.72 5.34 -21.01
N ASN A 610 12.12 6.09 -20.08
CA ASN A 610 11.02 6.99 -20.38
C ASN A 610 11.10 8.24 -19.49
N PHE A 611 10.36 9.28 -19.87
CA PHE A 611 10.48 10.61 -19.33
C PHE A 611 9.12 11.15 -18.90
N GLU A 612 9.10 11.98 -17.87
CA GLU A 612 7.94 12.77 -17.47
C GLU A 612 8.43 14.15 -17.02
N ALA A 613 7.72 15.20 -17.43
CA ALA A 613 7.97 16.56 -16.97
C ALA A 613 6.64 17.24 -16.59
N GLY A 614 6.69 18.17 -15.68
CA GLY A 614 5.47 18.85 -15.23
C GLY A 614 5.71 20.03 -14.32
N ILE A 615 4.57 20.62 -13.92
CA ILE A 615 4.50 21.80 -13.08
C ILE A 615 3.57 21.51 -11.91
N VAL A 616 3.98 21.91 -10.70
CA VAL A 616 3.14 21.90 -9.50
C VAL A 616 2.97 23.35 -9.02
N ILE A 617 1.74 23.80 -8.96
CA ILE A 617 1.37 25.13 -8.45
C ILE A 617 0.70 24.93 -7.10
N LYS A 618 1.27 25.54 -6.06
CA LYS A 618 0.68 25.54 -4.71
C LYS A 618 0.34 26.99 -4.33
N TYR A 619 -0.84 27.18 -3.79
CA TYR A 619 -1.27 28.46 -3.22
C TYR A 619 -1.79 28.26 -1.82
N PHE A 620 -1.42 29.19 -0.93
CA PHE A 620 -1.79 29.14 0.47
C PHE A 620 -2.26 30.51 0.96
N LYS A 621 -3.43 30.55 1.64
CA LYS A 621 -3.99 31.73 2.30
C LYS A 621 -4.49 31.34 3.68
N LYS A 622 -3.85 31.87 4.72
CA LYS A 622 -4.34 31.79 6.09
C LYS A 622 -5.64 32.54 6.28
#